data_d59e5bd3780cf60ecb8ea91883ffeb24
#
_entry.id   d59e5bd3780cf60ecb8ea91883ffeb24
#
_cell.length_a   1.000
_cell.length_b   1.000
_cell.length_c   1.000
_cell.angle_alpha   90.00
_cell.angle_beta   90.00
_cell.angle_gamma   90.00
#
_symmetry.space_group_name_H-M   'P 1'
#
loop_
_entity.id
_entity.type
_entity.pdbx_description
1 polymer ?
#
loop_
_entity_poly.entity_id
_entity_poly.type
_entity_poly.pdbx_seq_one_letter_code
_entity_poly.pdbx_strand_id
1 'polypeptide(L)'
;MLIQQLADARADHTTLASLSPELIPADMSAAYAIQHALLATRGVRIGGWKTGAKSADGAIQGAPLPLTDLHADGAHLPRAHYKPLGLELEIAFRFGRSFEPAANAWHEVEVLDAIESMAATIESATLACQADDTSSFSSSGFEM
;
A
#
# COMPACT_ATOMS: atom_id res chain seq x y z
N MET A 1 16.09 -0.94 -12.05
CA MET A 1 16.42 -2.30 -11.58
C MET A 1 15.41 -2.79 -10.54
N LEU A 2 15.34 -2.26 -9.30
CA LEU A 2 14.36 -2.69 -8.28
C LEU A 2 12.91 -2.58 -8.76
N ILE A 3 12.51 -1.46 -9.33
CA ILE A 3 11.14 -1.22 -9.80
C ILE A 3 10.69 -2.29 -10.81
N GLN A 4 11.57 -2.67 -11.73
CA GLN A 4 11.25 -3.71 -12.70
C GLN A 4 11.10 -5.08 -12.03
N GLN A 5 11.98 -5.42 -11.08
CA GLN A 5 11.88 -6.67 -10.32
C GLN A 5 10.57 -6.76 -9.53
N LEU A 6 10.15 -5.65 -8.90
CA LEU A 6 8.87 -5.58 -8.19
C LEU A 6 7.67 -5.67 -9.15
N ALA A 7 7.77 -5.02 -10.32
CA ALA A 7 6.70 -5.07 -11.32
C ALA A 7 6.53 -6.49 -11.88
N ASP A 8 7.64 -7.17 -12.19
CA ASP A 8 7.65 -8.54 -12.68
C ASP A 8 7.11 -9.51 -11.63
N ALA A 9 7.59 -9.39 -10.37
CA ALA A 9 7.10 -10.22 -9.27
C ALA A 9 5.58 -10.08 -9.07
N ARG A 10 5.06 -8.86 -9.17
CA ARG A 10 3.60 -8.65 -9.10
C ARG A 10 2.86 -9.22 -10.30
N ALA A 11 3.40 -9.10 -11.51
CA ALA A 11 2.78 -9.66 -12.71
C ALA A 11 2.72 -11.20 -12.65
N ASP A 12 3.76 -11.82 -12.10
CA ASP A 12 3.89 -13.27 -11.98
C ASP A 12 3.28 -13.83 -10.68
N HIS A 13 2.70 -12.99 -9.83
CA HIS A 13 2.19 -13.36 -8.49
C HIS A 13 3.24 -14.10 -7.64
N THR A 14 4.47 -13.60 -7.68
CA THR A 14 5.61 -14.14 -6.93
C THR A 14 6.14 -13.12 -5.93
N THR A 15 6.98 -13.56 -5.01
CA THR A 15 7.70 -12.71 -4.06
C THR A 15 9.20 -12.75 -4.35
N LEU A 16 9.89 -11.64 -4.15
CA LEU A 16 11.35 -11.62 -4.18
C LEU A 16 11.88 -12.35 -2.95
N ALA A 17 12.89 -13.21 -3.12
CA ALA A 17 13.47 -13.98 -2.02
C ALA A 17 14.15 -13.05 -0.98
N SER A 18 14.88 -12.04 -1.47
CA SER A 18 15.49 -10.98 -0.65
C SER A 18 15.80 -9.78 -1.52
N LEU A 19 16.00 -8.62 -0.89
CA LEU A 19 16.56 -7.44 -1.55
C LEU A 19 18.04 -7.34 -1.20
N SER A 20 18.88 -7.12 -2.20
CA SER A 20 20.27 -6.79 -1.90
C SER A 20 20.36 -5.42 -1.21
N PRO A 21 21.29 -5.24 -0.27
CA PRO A 21 21.36 -4.05 0.59
C PRO A 21 21.36 -2.71 -0.17
N GLU A 22 21.96 -2.68 -1.35
CA GLU A 22 22.02 -1.49 -2.20
C GLU A 22 20.67 -1.12 -2.84
N LEU A 23 19.67 -2.01 -2.79
CA LEU A 23 18.31 -1.76 -3.31
C LEU A 23 17.34 -1.32 -2.23
N ILE A 24 17.75 -1.39 -0.96
CA ILE A 24 16.92 -0.94 0.16
C ILE A 24 16.84 0.59 0.10
N PRO A 25 15.65 1.20 0.10
CA PRO A 25 15.51 2.65 0.09
C PRO A 25 16.15 3.27 1.34
N ALA A 26 16.92 4.34 1.17
CA ALA A 26 17.65 4.99 2.24
C ALA A 26 16.73 5.69 3.26
N ASP A 27 15.56 6.13 2.82
CA ASP A 27 14.58 6.85 3.63
C ASP A 27 13.16 6.70 3.06
N MET A 28 12.18 7.28 3.77
CA MET A 28 10.77 7.24 3.37
C MET A 28 10.51 7.93 2.03
N SER A 29 11.22 9.00 1.72
CA SER A 29 11.07 9.70 0.45
C SER A 29 11.48 8.82 -0.73
N ALA A 30 12.59 8.10 -0.58
CA ALA A 30 13.04 7.12 -1.56
C ALA A 30 12.04 5.95 -1.70
N ALA A 31 11.47 5.48 -0.58
CA ALA A 31 10.44 4.45 -0.60
C ALA A 31 9.19 4.91 -1.36
N TYR A 32 8.68 6.11 -1.10
CA TYR A 32 7.55 6.67 -1.83
C TYR A 32 7.85 6.86 -3.33
N ALA A 33 9.05 7.30 -3.67
CA ALA A 33 9.45 7.40 -5.08
C ALA A 33 9.41 6.05 -5.79
N ILE A 34 9.82 4.96 -5.12
CA ILE A 34 9.73 3.60 -5.65
C ILE A 34 8.26 3.18 -5.85
N GLN A 35 7.39 3.43 -4.88
CA GLN A 35 5.95 3.11 -4.99
C GLN A 35 5.32 3.80 -6.21
N HIS A 36 5.53 5.10 -6.36
CA HIS A 36 5.02 5.86 -7.50
C HIS A 36 5.59 5.38 -8.85
N ALA A 37 6.88 5.11 -8.89
CA ALA A 37 7.53 4.61 -10.10
C ALA A 37 7.03 3.19 -10.48
N LEU A 38 6.73 2.34 -9.48
CA LEU A 38 6.15 1.02 -9.70
C LEU A 38 4.76 1.12 -10.34
N LEU A 39 3.90 2.00 -9.83
CA LEU A 39 2.57 2.22 -10.42
C LEU A 39 2.67 2.76 -11.86
N ALA A 40 3.57 3.71 -12.09
CA ALA A 40 3.82 4.26 -13.42
C ALA A 40 4.31 3.18 -14.40
N THR A 41 5.24 2.32 -13.97
CA THR A 41 5.75 1.20 -14.77
C THR A 41 4.64 0.20 -15.12
N ARG A 42 3.73 -0.06 -14.19
CA ARG A 42 2.56 -0.92 -14.42
C ARG A 42 1.46 -0.24 -15.26
N GLY A 43 1.53 1.05 -15.50
CA GLY A 43 0.51 1.82 -16.23
C GLY A 43 -0.85 1.86 -15.52
N VAL A 44 -0.88 1.71 -14.19
CA VAL A 44 -2.12 1.67 -13.42
C VAL A 44 -2.39 3.01 -12.72
N ARG A 45 -3.67 3.35 -12.57
CA ARG A 45 -4.11 4.54 -11.84
C ARG A 45 -4.22 4.22 -10.34
N ILE A 46 -3.99 5.24 -9.52
CA ILE A 46 -4.29 5.18 -8.09
C ILE A 46 -5.81 5.21 -7.92
N GLY A 47 -6.34 4.24 -7.17
CA GLY A 47 -7.76 4.13 -6.82
C GLY A 47 -8.06 4.52 -5.38
N GLY A 48 -7.05 4.50 -4.52
CA GLY A 48 -7.15 4.81 -3.11
C GLY A 48 -5.79 4.88 -2.44
N TRP A 49 -5.81 4.98 -1.13
CA TRP A 49 -4.62 5.01 -0.28
C TRP A 49 -4.84 4.16 0.96
N LYS A 50 -3.88 3.31 1.29
CA LYS A 50 -3.76 2.74 2.63
C LYS A 50 -2.97 3.72 3.49
N THR A 51 -3.40 3.92 4.74
CA THR A 51 -2.68 4.73 5.71
C THR A 51 -2.61 4.00 7.04
N GLY A 52 -1.51 4.16 7.75
CA GLY A 52 -1.32 3.56 9.05
C GLY A 52 -0.16 4.19 9.81
N ALA A 53 -0.11 3.90 11.10
CA ALA A 53 1.00 4.26 11.96
C ALA A 53 1.33 3.08 12.88
N LYS A 54 2.62 2.90 13.20
CA LYS A 54 3.07 1.81 14.11
C LYS A 54 2.63 1.99 15.56
N SER A 55 2.28 3.22 15.95
CA SER A 55 1.80 3.59 17.27
C SER A 55 0.96 4.86 17.18
N ALA A 56 0.22 5.19 18.23
CA ALA A 56 -0.61 6.39 18.30
C ALA A 56 0.18 7.68 18.03
N ASP A 57 1.45 7.73 18.45
CA ASP A 57 2.35 8.86 18.26
C ASP A 57 3.32 8.66 17.08
N GLY A 58 3.16 7.57 16.32
CA GLY A 58 4.03 7.22 15.21
C GLY A 58 3.77 8.09 13.99
N ALA A 59 4.79 8.23 13.14
CA ALA A 59 4.62 8.87 11.85
C ALA A 59 3.60 8.08 11.01
N ILE A 60 2.63 8.78 10.44
CA ILE A 60 1.67 8.19 9.52
C ILE A 60 2.38 7.88 8.20
N GLN A 61 2.20 6.65 7.75
CA GLN A 61 2.69 6.18 6.47
C GLN A 61 1.51 5.97 5.53
N GLY A 62 1.73 6.15 4.24
CA GLY A 62 0.71 5.94 3.22
C GLY A 62 1.25 5.11 2.07
N ALA A 63 0.38 4.30 1.49
CA ALA A 63 0.68 3.56 0.28
C ALA A 63 -0.44 3.75 -0.74
N PRO A 64 -0.10 4.03 -2.01
CA PRO A 64 -1.10 4.14 -3.05
C PRO A 64 -1.63 2.76 -3.44
N LEU A 65 -2.94 2.62 -3.49
CA LEU A 65 -3.61 1.40 -3.92
C LEU A 65 -3.95 1.51 -5.41
N PRO A 66 -3.52 0.54 -6.24
CA PRO A 66 -3.92 0.49 -7.64
C PRO A 66 -5.44 0.37 -7.78
N LEU A 67 -6.03 1.10 -8.70
CA LEU A 67 -7.47 1.01 -8.97
C LEU A 67 -7.90 -0.41 -9.38
N THR A 68 -7.01 -1.14 -10.05
CA THR A 68 -7.23 -2.53 -10.46
C THR A 68 -7.33 -3.50 -9.30
N ASP A 69 -6.78 -3.13 -8.15
CA ASP A 69 -6.70 -3.98 -6.96
C ASP A 69 -7.81 -3.65 -5.94
N LEU A 70 -8.68 -2.69 -6.27
CA LEU A 70 -9.89 -2.38 -5.50
C LEU A 70 -11.07 -3.18 -6.03
N HIS A 71 -11.61 -4.04 -5.21
CA HIS A 71 -12.69 -4.95 -5.58
C HIS A 71 -13.99 -4.61 -4.86
N ALA A 72 -15.11 -4.83 -5.53
CA ALA A 72 -16.42 -4.68 -4.92
C ALA A 72 -16.71 -5.83 -3.95
N ASP A 73 -17.68 -5.62 -3.07
CA ASP A 73 -18.21 -6.69 -2.22
C ASP A 73 -18.63 -7.91 -3.03
N GLY A 74 -18.35 -9.11 -2.49
CA GLY A 74 -18.61 -10.37 -3.16
C GLY A 74 -17.61 -10.75 -4.27
N ALA A 75 -16.52 -10.03 -4.45
CA ALA A 75 -15.50 -10.41 -5.41
C ALA A 75 -14.83 -11.75 -5.07
N HIS A 76 -14.57 -12.56 -6.09
CA HIS A 76 -13.86 -13.82 -5.96
C HIS A 76 -12.42 -13.65 -6.43
N LEU A 77 -11.48 -13.73 -5.49
CA LEU A 77 -10.05 -13.58 -5.77
C LEU A 77 -9.38 -14.97 -5.79
N PRO A 78 -8.60 -15.30 -6.83
CA PRO A 78 -7.89 -16.58 -6.89
C PRO A 78 -6.83 -16.66 -5.81
N ARG A 79 -6.97 -17.55 -4.84
CA ARG A 79 -6.00 -17.73 -3.74
C ARG A 79 -4.56 -17.94 -4.24
N ALA A 80 -4.40 -18.49 -5.44
CA ALA A 80 -3.09 -18.74 -6.03
C ALA A 80 -2.27 -17.44 -6.25
N HIS A 81 -2.94 -16.30 -6.37
CA HIS A 81 -2.30 -14.99 -6.56
C HIS A 81 -1.81 -14.35 -5.25
N TYR A 82 -2.19 -14.89 -4.10
CA TYR A 82 -1.91 -14.33 -2.78
C TYR A 82 -1.14 -15.35 -1.95
N LYS A 83 0.19 -15.32 -2.03
CA LYS A 83 1.07 -16.27 -1.30
C LYS A 83 2.31 -15.54 -0.78
N PRO A 84 2.55 -15.52 0.54
CA PRO A 84 1.63 -15.92 1.59
C PRO A 84 0.41 -15.01 1.64
N LEU A 85 -0.76 -15.53 2.06
CA LEU A 85 -1.97 -14.75 2.21
C LEU A 85 -2.05 -14.20 3.63
N GLY A 86 -2.01 -12.88 3.78
CA GLY A 86 -2.44 -12.15 4.96
C GLY A 86 -3.84 -11.59 4.74
N LEU A 87 -4.66 -11.52 5.78
CA LEU A 87 -5.96 -10.85 5.76
C LEU A 87 -6.01 -9.86 6.93
N GLU A 88 -6.34 -8.62 6.64
CA GLU A 88 -6.54 -7.57 7.62
C GLU A 88 -7.95 -7.01 7.50
N LEU A 89 -8.57 -6.71 8.65
CA LEU A 89 -9.85 -6.02 8.72
C LEU A 89 -9.57 -4.53 8.88
N GLU A 90 -10.06 -3.75 7.92
CA GLU A 90 -9.80 -2.34 7.81
C GLU A 90 -11.09 -1.51 7.79
N ILE A 91 -10.98 -0.22 8.05
CA ILE A 91 -12.03 0.76 7.83
C ILE A 91 -11.63 1.67 6.69
N ALA A 92 -12.44 1.68 5.64
CA ALA A 92 -12.23 2.56 4.50
C ALA A 92 -13.19 3.76 4.54
N PHE A 93 -12.67 4.92 4.17
CA PHE A 93 -13.44 6.14 3.96
C PHE A 93 -13.45 6.49 2.47
N ARG A 94 -14.62 6.78 1.95
CA ARG A 94 -14.76 7.34 0.62
C ARG A 94 -15.00 8.84 0.73
N PHE A 95 -14.21 9.62 0.02
CA PHE A 95 -14.36 11.05 -0.06
C PHE A 95 -15.25 11.45 -1.25
N GLY A 96 -16.20 12.34 -1.02
CA GLY A 96 -17.10 12.89 -2.05
C GLY A 96 -16.45 14.01 -2.88
N ARG A 97 -15.23 14.46 -2.50
CA ARG A 97 -14.48 15.48 -3.24
C ARG A 97 -12.98 15.18 -3.19
N SER A 98 -12.25 15.70 -4.16
CA SER A 98 -10.79 15.67 -4.18
C SER A 98 -10.20 16.70 -3.22
N PHE A 99 -8.99 16.40 -2.75
CA PHE A 99 -8.15 17.32 -2.00
C PHE A 99 -6.98 17.72 -2.90
N GLU A 100 -6.95 18.98 -3.28
CA GLU A 100 -5.84 19.52 -4.05
C GLU A 100 -4.62 19.76 -3.14
N PRO A 101 -3.39 19.63 -3.65
CA PRO A 101 -2.20 19.99 -2.90
C PRO A 101 -2.31 21.42 -2.37
N ALA A 102 -2.12 21.57 -1.06
CA ALA A 102 -2.20 22.86 -0.39
C ALA A 102 -0.88 23.17 0.35
N ALA A 103 -0.58 24.45 0.53
CA ALA A 103 0.61 24.89 1.26
C ALA A 103 0.55 24.49 2.77
N ASN A 104 -0.66 24.39 3.30
CA ASN A 104 -0.92 23.94 4.68
C ASN A 104 -1.72 22.64 4.66
N ALA A 105 -1.61 21.88 5.73
CA ALA A 105 -2.47 20.73 5.94
C ALA A 105 -3.95 21.16 5.98
N TRP A 106 -4.83 20.31 5.47
CA TRP A 106 -6.26 20.47 5.58
C TRP A 106 -6.70 20.41 7.06
N HIS A 107 -7.66 21.21 7.45
CA HIS A 107 -8.23 21.12 8.78
C HIS A 107 -9.06 19.84 8.95
N GLU A 108 -9.04 19.26 10.14
CA GLU A 108 -9.77 18.02 10.43
C GLU A 108 -11.25 18.12 10.04
N VAL A 109 -11.93 19.23 10.35
CA VAL A 109 -13.33 19.44 10.00
C VAL A 109 -13.57 19.39 8.50
N GLU A 110 -12.66 19.92 7.70
CA GLU A 110 -12.77 19.91 6.23
C GLU A 110 -12.60 18.51 5.66
N VAL A 111 -11.77 17.68 6.31
CA VAL A 111 -11.56 16.28 5.94
C VAL A 111 -12.78 15.46 6.33
N LEU A 112 -13.31 15.65 7.54
CA LEU A 112 -14.49 14.95 8.02
C LEU A 112 -15.74 15.29 7.17
N ASP A 113 -15.93 16.56 6.82
CA ASP A 113 -17.05 17.00 5.98
C ASP A 113 -16.95 16.46 4.53
N ALA A 114 -15.77 16.04 4.11
CA ALA A 114 -15.59 15.46 2.78
C ALA A 114 -15.89 13.95 2.73
N ILE A 115 -16.09 13.29 3.87
CA ILE A 115 -16.39 11.86 3.90
C ILE A 115 -17.82 11.63 3.38
N GLU A 116 -17.93 10.94 2.25
CA GLU A 116 -19.21 10.55 1.65
C GLU A 116 -19.76 9.27 2.28
N SER A 117 -18.88 8.30 2.54
CA SER A 117 -19.28 7.02 3.13
C SER A 117 -18.10 6.34 3.83
N MET A 118 -18.44 5.36 4.66
CA MET A 118 -17.51 4.52 5.38
C MET A 118 -17.91 3.05 5.22
N ALA A 119 -16.93 2.17 5.10
CA ALA A 119 -17.17 0.73 4.98
C ALA A 119 -16.15 -0.07 5.79
N ALA A 120 -16.54 -1.24 6.28
CA ALA A 120 -15.60 -2.27 6.68
C ALA A 120 -15.06 -2.94 5.41
N THR A 121 -13.76 -3.11 5.33
CA THR A 121 -13.10 -3.73 4.18
C THR A 121 -12.14 -4.83 4.63
N ILE A 122 -11.83 -5.73 3.73
CA ILE A 122 -10.82 -6.76 3.95
C ILE A 122 -9.65 -6.44 3.01
N GLU A 123 -8.49 -6.22 3.57
CA GLU A 123 -7.25 -6.16 2.82
C GLU A 123 -6.67 -7.56 2.68
N SER A 124 -6.30 -7.92 1.45
CA SER A 124 -5.51 -9.12 1.19
C SER A 124 -4.07 -8.69 0.94
N ALA A 125 -3.22 -8.97 1.92
CA ALA A 125 -1.81 -8.63 1.86
C ALA A 125 -0.98 -9.81 1.34
N THR A 126 -0.02 -9.49 0.46
CA THR A 126 1.06 -10.40 0.10
C THR A 126 2.38 -9.66 0.23
N LEU A 127 3.37 -10.31 0.82
CA LEU A 127 4.70 -9.73 0.94
C LEU A 127 5.36 -9.64 -0.44
N ALA A 128 5.86 -8.46 -0.79
CA ALA A 128 6.65 -8.28 -2.02
C ALA A 128 8.04 -8.91 -1.91
N CYS A 129 8.56 -9.05 -0.69
CA CYS A 129 9.86 -9.64 -0.38
C CYS A 129 9.75 -10.47 0.90
N GLN A 130 10.48 -11.59 0.97
CA GLN A 130 10.62 -12.34 2.21
C GLN A 130 11.57 -11.58 3.15
N ALA A 131 11.16 -11.41 4.41
CA ALA A 131 12.06 -10.90 5.43
C ALA A 131 13.07 -12.01 5.79
N ASP A 132 14.34 -11.68 5.88
CA ASP A 132 15.32 -12.60 6.46
C ASP A 132 14.97 -12.83 7.94
N ASP A 133 14.94 -14.09 8.38
CA ASP A 133 14.57 -14.54 9.74
C ASP A 133 15.45 -13.95 10.87
N THR A 134 16.42 -13.10 10.54
CA THR A 134 17.38 -12.52 11.51
C THR A 134 17.01 -11.15 12.04
N SER A 135 15.98 -10.50 11.49
CA SER A 135 15.47 -9.25 12.04
C SER A 135 14.06 -9.45 12.54
N SER A 136 13.85 -9.32 13.86
CA SER A 136 12.54 -9.16 14.48
C SER A 136 11.88 -7.87 13.97
N PHE A 137 11.57 -7.83 12.70
CA PHE A 137 10.63 -6.86 12.16
C PHE A 137 9.25 -7.32 12.60
N SER A 138 8.79 -6.73 13.68
CA SER A 138 7.38 -6.72 14.03
C SER A 138 6.59 -6.43 12.75
N SER A 139 5.69 -7.33 12.42
CA SER A 139 4.79 -7.29 11.27
C SER A 139 3.82 -6.11 11.37
N SER A 140 4.31 -4.92 11.15
CA SER A 140 3.47 -3.73 11.05
C SER A 140 4.12 -2.74 10.08
N GLY A 141 3.75 -2.86 8.83
CA GLY A 141 3.75 -1.75 7.91
C GLY A 141 4.81 -1.64 6.84
N PHE A 142 5.17 -2.71 6.15
CA PHE A 142 5.71 -2.61 4.80
C PHE A 142 5.07 -3.67 3.91
N GLU A 143 3.79 -3.50 3.68
CA GLU A 143 3.06 -4.20 2.62
C GLU A 143 2.98 -3.26 1.43
N MET A 144 3.72 -3.55 0.39
CA MET A 144 3.59 -2.90 -0.91
C MET A 144 2.68 -3.73 -1.81
#